data_215ec1ce820a252ef1537ad3e3e0c9e0
#
_entry.id   215ec1ce820a252ef1537ad3e3e0c9e0
#
_cell.length_a   1.000
_cell.length_b   1.000
_cell.length_c   1.000
_cell.angle_alpha   90.00
_cell.angle_beta   90.00
_cell.angle_gamma   90.00
#
_symmetry.space_group_name_H-M   'P 1'
#
loop_
_entity.id
_entity.type
_entity.pdbx_description
1 polymer ?
#
loop_
_entity_poly.entity_id
_entity_poly.type
_entity_poly.pdbx_seq_one_letter_code
_entity_poly.pdbx_strand_id
1 'polypeptide(L)'
;MITGIDVKAPVVVRCDTVVDAPLRCVWRLLTEVSSWPDWQPDISAAAADRPLRTDSAIRWSTAGLDIESTVYQLRTPDRILWGGTAGGITGIHLWTFEVIGSSVRVHTEESWDGDPVLADVDGMRAALGDSLAAWLGHLRKAAERCFSGRSTASPPCGSDSATARRAPATS
;
A
#
# COMPACT_ATOMS: atom_id res chain seq x y z
N MET A 1 -2.84 -24.35 1.40
CA MET A 1 -2.26 -23.07 0.90
C MET A 1 -3.36 -22.02 0.91
N ILE A 2 -3.13 -20.87 1.58
CA ILE A 2 -4.11 -19.76 1.66
C ILE A 2 -4.00 -18.94 0.36
N THR A 3 -5.12 -18.84 -0.38
CA THR A 3 -5.17 -18.19 -1.70
C THR A 3 -6.14 -17.00 -1.75
N GLY A 4 -6.83 -16.72 -0.66
CA GLY A 4 -7.78 -15.61 -0.50
C GLY A 4 -8.16 -15.43 0.95
N ILE A 5 -9.05 -14.47 1.23
CA ILE A 5 -9.64 -14.30 2.55
C ILE A 5 -10.53 -15.51 2.91
N ASP A 6 -10.81 -15.67 4.18
CA ASP A 6 -11.83 -16.65 4.62
C ASP A 6 -13.23 -16.05 4.45
N VAL A 7 -13.90 -16.45 3.37
CA VAL A 7 -15.26 -15.97 3.05
C VAL A 7 -16.33 -16.48 4.03
N LYS A 8 -16.00 -17.46 4.89
CA LYS A 8 -16.88 -18.01 5.91
C LYS A 8 -16.64 -17.41 7.30
N ALA A 9 -15.62 -16.56 7.44
CA ALA A 9 -15.33 -15.88 8.69
C ALA A 9 -16.55 -15.05 9.17
N PRO A 10 -16.74 -14.90 10.49
CA PRO A 10 -17.86 -14.12 11.05
C PRO A 10 -17.85 -12.66 10.60
N VAL A 11 -16.67 -12.10 10.37
CA VAL A 11 -16.50 -10.74 9.85
C VAL A 11 -15.72 -10.79 8.54
N VAL A 12 -16.32 -10.24 7.48
CA VAL A 12 -15.69 -9.99 6.18
C VAL A 12 -16.07 -8.58 5.75
N VAL A 13 -15.08 -7.76 5.42
CA VAL A 13 -15.28 -6.40 4.91
C VAL A 13 -14.53 -6.21 3.60
N ARG A 14 -15.13 -5.47 2.69
CA ARG A 14 -14.57 -5.11 1.37
C ARG A 14 -14.71 -3.62 1.16
N CYS A 15 -13.64 -2.99 0.70
CA CYS A 15 -13.61 -1.58 0.37
C CYS A 15 -12.79 -1.34 -0.89
N ASP A 16 -13.07 -0.26 -1.59
CA ASP A 16 -12.28 0.16 -2.74
C ASP A 16 -12.18 1.69 -2.84
N THR A 17 -11.17 2.15 -3.55
CA THR A 17 -10.96 3.56 -3.89
C THR A 17 -10.25 3.69 -5.22
N VAL A 18 -10.35 4.88 -5.82
CA VAL A 18 -9.55 5.25 -6.99
C VAL A 18 -8.45 6.21 -6.57
N VAL A 19 -7.24 5.94 -7.00
CA VAL A 19 -6.02 6.70 -6.67
C VAL A 19 -5.49 7.34 -7.95
N ASP A 20 -5.36 8.67 -7.97
CA ASP A 20 -4.82 9.43 -9.09
C ASP A 20 -3.28 9.45 -9.07
N ALA A 21 -2.71 8.24 -9.18
CA ALA A 21 -1.27 8.01 -9.24
C ALA A 21 -0.96 6.73 -10.02
N PRO A 22 0.24 6.61 -10.61
CA PRO A 22 0.66 5.39 -11.27
C PRO A 22 0.74 4.19 -10.31
N LEU A 23 0.43 2.99 -10.81
CA LEU A 23 0.46 1.74 -10.04
C LEU A 23 1.78 1.53 -9.27
N ARG A 24 2.93 1.92 -9.85
CA ARG A 24 4.22 1.83 -9.18
C ARG A 24 4.30 2.61 -7.86
N CYS A 25 3.57 3.73 -7.74
CA CYS A 25 3.53 4.52 -6.50
C CYS A 25 2.73 3.80 -5.42
N VAL A 26 1.56 3.29 -5.77
CA VAL A 26 0.69 2.51 -4.88
C VAL A 26 1.39 1.22 -4.43
N TRP A 27 1.93 0.45 -5.39
CA TRP A 27 2.63 -0.80 -5.14
C TRP A 27 3.82 -0.62 -4.19
N ARG A 28 4.64 0.41 -4.43
CA ARG A 28 5.80 0.70 -3.60
C ARG A 28 5.42 1.00 -2.15
N LEU A 29 4.39 1.83 -1.92
CA LEU A 29 3.94 2.18 -0.57
C LEU A 29 3.53 0.94 0.23
N LEU A 30 2.86 -0.02 -0.40
CA LEU A 30 2.42 -1.25 0.28
C LEU A 30 3.54 -2.27 0.46
N THR A 31 4.51 -2.34 -0.47
CA THR A 31 5.59 -3.33 -0.40
C THR A 31 6.83 -2.85 0.35
N GLU A 32 7.03 -1.54 0.49
CA GLU A 32 8.06 -0.96 1.37
C GLU A 32 7.54 -0.89 2.82
N VAL A 33 7.33 -2.05 3.44
CA VAL A 33 6.69 -2.20 4.76
C VAL A 33 7.29 -1.29 5.82
N SER A 34 8.61 -1.12 5.84
CA SER A 34 9.30 -0.23 6.80
C SER A 34 8.91 1.24 6.68
N SER A 35 8.26 1.65 5.60
CA SER A 35 7.76 3.01 5.39
C SER A 35 6.30 3.22 5.80
N TRP A 36 5.61 2.16 6.24
CA TRP A 36 4.20 2.30 6.62
C TRP A 36 3.95 3.38 7.68
N PRO A 37 4.75 3.53 8.74
CA PRO A 37 4.55 4.61 9.72
C PRO A 37 4.63 6.03 9.14
N ASP A 38 5.29 6.21 8.00
CA ASP A 38 5.47 7.54 7.39
C ASP A 38 4.18 8.05 6.72
N TRP A 39 3.26 7.15 6.37
CA TRP A 39 2.05 7.50 5.63
C TRP A 39 0.75 6.93 6.23
N GLN A 40 0.84 5.93 7.09
CA GLN A 40 -0.29 5.33 7.80
C GLN A 40 -0.12 5.60 9.31
N PRO A 41 -0.76 6.65 9.84
CA PRO A 41 -0.53 7.13 11.21
C PRO A 41 -1.00 6.14 12.30
N ASP A 42 -1.88 5.18 11.96
CA ASP A 42 -2.33 4.15 12.90
C ASP A 42 -1.26 3.06 13.12
N ILE A 43 -0.19 3.05 12.32
CA ILE A 43 0.92 2.12 12.45
C ILE A 43 2.10 2.83 13.09
N SER A 44 2.49 2.37 14.28
CA SER A 44 3.61 2.96 15.04
C SER A 44 4.97 2.38 14.66
N ALA A 45 5.01 1.13 14.18
CA ALA A 45 6.22 0.45 13.71
C ALA A 45 5.87 -0.59 12.65
N ALA A 46 6.76 -0.79 11.68
CA ALA A 46 6.62 -1.86 10.70
C ALA A 46 7.98 -2.28 10.16
N ALA A 47 8.17 -3.59 9.96
CA ALA A 47 9.37 -4.19 9.39
C ALA A 47 9.04 -5.48 8.63
N ALA A 48 9.79 -5.75 7.58
CA ALA A 48 9.75 -7.03 6.85
C ALA A 48 11.10 -7.31 6.21
N ASP A 49 11.34 -8.57 5.84
CA ASP A 49 12.49 -8.95 5.04
C ASP A 49 12.45 -8.27 3.66
N ARG A 50 13.61 -7.89 3.15
CA ARG A 50 13.74 -7.27 1.83
C ARG A 50 14.53 -8.16 0.87
N PRO A 51 14.06 -8.31 -0.37
CA PRO A 51 12.77 -7.88 -0.94
C PRO A 51 11.60 -8.68 -0.36
N LEU A 52 10.43 -8.03 -0.26
CA LEU A 52 9.20 -8.71 0.15
C LEU A 52 8.87 -9.81 -0.87
N ARG A 53 8.49 -10.99 -0.39
CA ARG A 53 8.15 -12.17 -1.20
C ARG A 53 7.14 -13.04 -0.48
N THR A 54 6.62 -14.05 -1.17
CA THR A 54 5.83 -15.10 -0.52
C THR A 54 6.65 -15.73 0.61
N ASP A 55 6.00 -16.04 1.71
CA ASP A 55 6.54 -16.53 2.99
C ASP A 55 7.37 -15.50 3.79
N SER A 56 7.51 -14.24 3.33
CA SER A 56 8.09 -13.18 4.18
C SER A 56 7.22 -12.92 5.39
N ALA A 57 7.86 -12.71 6.53
CA ALA A 57 7.20 -12.21 7.72
C ALA A 57 7.12 -10.67 7.68
N ILE A 58 5.95 -10.12 8.00
CA ILE A 58 5.71 -8.70 8.25
C ILE A 58 5.45 -8.56 9.75
N ARG A 59 6.22 -7.73 10.44
CA ARG A 59 6.02 -7.36 11.84
C ARG A 59 5.61 -5.91 11.91
N TRP A 60 4.49 -5.63 12.54
CA TRP A 60 3.95 -4.28 12.63
C TRP A 60 3.13 -4.08 13.89
N SER A 61 3.00 -2.81 14.32
CA SER A 61 2.30 -2.45 15.56
C SER A 61 1.22 -1.43 15.26
N THR A 62 0.00 -1.70 15.72
CA THR A 62 -1.16 -0.83 15.61
C THR A 62 -2.07 -0.97 16.81
N ALA A 63 -2.69 0.13 17.26
CA ALA A 63 -3.63 0.13 18.39
C ALA A 63 -3.12 -0.57 19.67
N GLY A 64 -1.79 -0.52 19.90
CA GLY A 64 -1.15 -1.18 21.06
C GLY A 64 -0.96 -2.69 20.90
N LEU A 65 -1.22 -3.26 19.74
CA LEU A 65 -0.99 -4.66 19.39
C LEU A 65 0.25 -4.80 18.52
N ASP A 66 1.09 -5.79 18.83
CA ASP A 66 2.16 -6.25 17.95
C ASP A 66 1.66 -7.44 17.14
N ILE A 67 1.76 -7.31 15.83
CA ILE A 67 1.21 -8.28 14.87
C ILE A 67 2.35 -8.84 14.04
N GLU A 68 2.40 -10.16 13.91
CA GLU A 68 3.21 -10.84 12.91
C GLU A 68 2.30 -11.45 11.85
N SER A 69 2.52 -11.05 10.61
CA SER A 69 1.77 -11.55 9.45
C SER A 69 2.71 -12.26 8.50
N THR A 70 2.22 -13.31 7.86
CA THR A 70 2.92 -14.01 6.78
C THR A 70 2.35 -13.57 5.44
N VAL A 71 3.21 -13.28 4.48
CA VAL A 71 2.82 -13.04 3.08
C VAL A 71 2.48 -14.38 2.44
N TYR A 72 1.21 -14.67 2.24
CA TYR A 72 0.76 -15.92 1.61
C TYR A 72 0.88 -15.88 0.08
N GLN A 73 0.73 -14.70 -0.50
CA GLN A 73 0.86 -14.51 -1.95
C GLN A 73 1.35 -13.09 -2.26
N LEU A 74 2.35 -13.01 -3.15
CA LEU A 74 2.79 -11.76 -3.75
C LEU A 74 2.86 -11.95 -5.27
N ARG A 75 1.95 -11.32 -5.99
CA ARG A 75 1.94 -11.30 -7.45
C ARG A 75 2.12 -9.85 -7.91
N THR A 76 3.33 -9.54 -8.33
CA THR A 76 3.74 -8.20 -8.72
C THR A 76 3.22 -7.84 -10.12
N PRO A 77 2.62 -6.67 -10.30
CA PRO A 77 2.35 -5.62 -9.31
C PRO A 77 0.86 -5.54 -8.91
N ASP A 78 0.09 -6.60 -9.00
CA ASP A 78 -1.37 -6.55 -9.00
C ASP A 78 -2.05 -7.22 -7.79
N ARG A 79 -1.30 -7.96 -6.95
CA ARG A 79 -1.93 -8.68 -5.83
C ARG A 79 -0.99 -8.92 -4.66
N ILE A 80 -1.48 -8.66 -3.45
CA ILE A 80 -0.81 -9.00 -2.19
C ILE A 80 -1.84 -9.64 -1.25
N LEU A 81 -1.48 -10.77 -0.64
CA LEU A 81 -2.27 -11.45 0.38
C LEU A 81 -1.37 -11.75 1.57
N TRP A 82 -1.73 -11.29 2.74
CA TRP A 82 -1.06 -11.62 3.99
C TRP A 82 -2.05 -11.90 5.11
N GLY A 83 -1.61 -12.46 6.19
CA GLY A 83 -2.43 -12.65 7.37
C GLY A 83 -1.64 -13.19 8.54
N GLY A 84 -2.28 -13.18 9.70
CA GLY A 84 -1.69 -13.63 10.96
C GLY A 84 -2.71 -13.64 12.07
N THR A 85 -2.25 -13.96 13.28
CA THR A 85 -3.09 -13.96 14.47
C THR A 85 -2.52 -13.03 15.52
N ALA A 86 -3.34 -12.12 16.03
CA ALA A 86 -3.00 -11.22 17.12
C ALA A 86 -4.21 -10.97 18.01
N GLY A 87 -4.02 -10.91 19.34
CA GLY A 87 -5.11 -10.67 20.29
C GLY A 87 -6.26 -11.68 20.21
N GLY A 88 -6.00 -12.90 19.76
CA GLY A 88 -7.03 -13.94 19.55
C GLY A 88 -7.83 -13.79 18.26
N ILE A 89 -7.50 -12.83 17.40
CA ILE A 89 -8.11 -12.62 16.10
C ILE A 89 -7.19 -13.13 15.01
N THR A 90 -7.69 -14.00 14.14
CA THR A 90 -7.03 -14.39 12.89
C THR A 90 -7.54 -13.51 11.76
N GLY A 91 -6.64 -12.70 11.20
CA GLY A 91 -6.91 -11.80 10.08
C GLY A 91 -6.27 -12.31 8.79
N ILE A 92 -7.00 -12.24 7.68
CA ILE A 92 -6.45 -12.48 6.32
C ILE A 92 -6.84 -11.30 5.46
N HIS A 93 -5.84 -10.58 4.94
CA HIS A 93 -5.98 -9.31 4.24
C HIS A 93 -5.48 -9.43 2.81
N LEU A 94 -6.34 -9.11 1.86
CA LEU A 94 -6.07 -9.11 0.43
C LEU A 94 -6.11 -7.69 -0.15
N TRP A 95 -5.13 -7.39 -1.00
CA TRP A 95 -5.09 -6.19 -1.83
C TRP A 95 -5.00 -6.57 -3.30
N THR A 96 -5.77 -5.91 -4.14
CA THR A 96 -5.69 -6.02 -5.59
C THR A 96 -5.74 -4.65 -6.26
N PHE A 97 -5.08 -4.54 -7.42
CA PHE A 97 -4.88 -3.27 -8.12
C PHE A 97 -5.25 -3.42 -9.58
N GLU A 98 -6.03 -2.49 -10.09
CA GLU A 98 -6.44 -2.43 -11.50
C GLU A 98 -6.12 -1.04 -12.06
N VAL A 99 -5.36 -0.99 -13.17
CA VAL A 99 -5.07 0.28 -13.85
C VAL A 99 -6.29 0.73 -14.64
N ILE A 100 -6.74 1.97 -14.38
CA ILE A 100 -7.88 2.60 -15.05
C ILE A 100 -7.40 3.93 -15.66
N GLY A 101 -7.03 3.90 -16.93
CA GLY A 101 -6.44 5.09 -17.57
C GLY A 101 -5.13 5.51 -16.88
N SER A 102 -5.08 6.72 -16.32
CA SER A 102 -3.94 7.24 -15.56
C SER A 102 -4.01 6.96 -14.05
N SER A 103 -5.13 6.40 -13.58
CA SER A 103 -5.41 6.13 -12.17
C SER A 103 -5.35 4.63 -11.87
N VAL A 104 -5.43 4.28 -10.61
CA VAL A 104 -5.47 2.88 -10.13
C VAL A 104 -6.69 2.70 -9.25
N ARG A 105 -7.52 1.70 -9.56
CA ARG A 105 -8.48 1.18 -8.60
C ARG A 105 -7.74 0.28 -7.62
N VAL A 106 -7.84 0.61 -6.34
CA VAL A 106 -7.33 -0.20 -5.24
C VAL A 106 -8.52 -0.85 -4.57
N HIS A 107 -8.55 -2.17 -4.57
CA HIS A 107 -9.54 -2.96 -3.85
C HIS A 107 -8.86 -3.70 -2.70
N THR A 108 -9.49 -3.68 -1.54
CA THR A 108 -9.05 -4.42 -0.37
C THR A 108 -10.19 -5.17 0.26
N GLU A 109 -9.91 -6.37 0.74
CA GLU A 109 -10.83 -7.17 1.51
C GLU A 109 -10.10 -7.88 2.64
N GLU A 110 -10.75 -7.99 3.79
CA GLU A 110 -10.20 -8.65 4.96
C GLU A 110 -11.26 -9.48 5.67
N SER A 111 -10.83 -10.62 6.19
CA SER A 111 -11.64 -11.51 7.03
C SER A 111 -11.05 -11.59 8.42
N TRP A 112 -11.90 -11.53 9.45
CA TRP A 112 -11.54 -11.74 10.85
C TRP A 112 -12.33 -12.89 11.47
N ASP A 113 -11.64 -13.75 12.19
CA ASP A 113 -12.20 -14.86 12.95
C ASP A 113 -11.51 -15.00 14.31
N GLY A 114 -12.18 -15.60 15.27
CA GLY A 114 -11.69 -15.87 16.63
C GLY A 114 -12.70 -15.49 17.71
N ASP A 115 -12.44 -15.92 18.93
CA ASP A 115 -13.35 -15.69 20.05
C ASP A 115 -13.73 -14.22 20.29
N PRO A 116 -12.79 -13.23 20.20
CA PRO A 116 -13.14 -11.83 20.34
C PRO A 116 -14.10 -11.35 19.25
N VAL A 117 -13.98 -11.89 18.01
CA VAL A 117 -14.84 -11.55 16.89
C VAL A 117 -16.24 -12.12 17.10
N LEU A 118 -16.32 -13.36 17.55
CA LEU A 118 -17.61 -14.03 17.86
C LEU A 118 -18.34 -13.36 19.04
N ALA A 119 -17.62 -12.76 19.97
CA ALA A 119 -18.20 -12.05 21.11
C ALA A 119 -18.92 -10.74 20.72
N ASP A 120 -18.49 -10.07 19.65
CA ASP A 120 -19.09 -8.81 19.16
C ASP A 120 -18.89 -8.66 17.65
N VAL A 121 -19.64 -9.44 16.89
CA VAL A 121 -19.53 -9.47 15.40
C VAL A 121 -19.82 -8.11 14.76
N ASP A 122 -20.82 -7.38 15.27
CA ASP A 122 -21.22 -6.10 14.67
C ASP A 122 -20.21 -4.99 14.99
N GLY A 123 -19.72 -4.92 16.22
CA GLY A 123 -18.65 -4.00 16.61
C GLY A 123 -17.35 -4.26 15.88
N MET A 124 -16.96 -5.54 15.75
CA MET A 124 -15.75 -5.94 15.01
C MET A 124 -15.87 -5.65 13.51
N ARG A 125 -17.06 -5.82 12.93
CA ARG A 125 -17.33 -5.45 11.53
C ARG A 125 -17.19 -3.95 11.30
N ALA A 126 -17.72 -3.14 12.20
CA ALA A 126 -17.58 -1.68 12.13
C ALA A 126 -16.12 -1.27 12.28
N ALA A 127 -15.40 -1.81 13.27
CA ALA A 127 -14.00 -1.52 13.50
C ALA A 127 -13.12 -1.88 12.29
N LEU A 128 -13.34 -3.05 11.69
CA LEU A 128 -12.62 -3.45 10.47
C LEU A 128 -12.95 -2.52 9.30
N GLY A 129 -14.21 -2.14 9.13
CA GLY A 129 -14.64 -1.20 8.09
C GLY A 129 -13.94 0.15 8.20
N ASP A 130 -13.90 0.73 9.39
CA ASP A 130 -13.21 1.98 9.67
C ASP A 130 -11.70 1.87 9.42
N SER A 131 -11.09 0.76 9.82
CA SER A 131 -9.66 0.49 9.58
C SER A 131 -9.34 0.42 8.09
N LEU A 132 -10.10 -0.34 7.29
CA LEU A 132 -9.88 -0.44 5.85
C LEU A 132 -10.10 0.89 5.12
N ALA A 133 -11.11 1.66 5.52
CA ALA A 133 -11.36 3.00 4.99
C ALA A 133 -10.19 3.95 5.28
N ALA A 134 -9.63 3.89 6.50
CA ALA A 134 -8.46 4.68 6.89
C ALA A 134 -7.22 4.27 6.07
N TRP A 135 -6.94 2.96 5.92
CA TRP A 135 -5.87 2.46 5.08
C TRP A 135 -5.95 2.99 3.65
N LEU A 136 -7.11 2.87 3.00
CA LEU A 136 -7.34 3.35 1.63
C LEU A 136 -7.17 4.88 1.54
N GLY A 137 -7.68 5.62 2.51
CA GLY A 137 -7.58 7.09 2.53
C GLY A 137 -6.14 7.58 2.67
N HIS A 138 -5.35 6.96 3.55
CA HIS A 138 -3.94 7.31 3.75
C HIS A 138 -3.07 6.87 2.57
N LEU A 139 -3.28 5.67 2.04
CA LEU A 139 -2.59 5.17 0.85
C LEU A 139 -2.81 6.10 -0.35
N ARG A 140 -4.08 6.48 -0.61
CA ARG A 140 -4.43 7.41 -1.68
C ARG A 140 -3.68 8.73 -1.55
N LYS A 141 -3.77 9.39 -0.38
CA LYS A 141 -3.08 10.66 -0.12
C LYS A 141 -1.57 10.55 -0.31
N ALA A 142 -0.95 9.46 0.15
CA ALA A 142 0.48 9.24 0.04
C ALA A 142 0.92 9.01 -1.42
N ALA A 143 0.18 8.21 -2.18
CA ALA A 143 0.48 7.91 -3.57
C ALA A 143 0.33 9.15 -4.48
N GLU A 144 -0.73 9.94 -4.29
CA GLU A 144 -0.99 11.16 -5.05
C GLU A 144 0.08 12.23 -4.76
N ARG A 145 0.53 12.39 -3.49
CA ARG A 145 1.67 13.27 -3.15
C ARG A 145 2.97 12.79 -3.78
N CYS A 146 3.25 11.50 -3.76
CA CYS A 146 4.46 10.93 -4.37
C CYS A 146 4.51 11.19 -5.88
N PHE A 147 3.38 11.17 -6.55
CA PHE A 147 3.26 11.46 -7.98
C PHE A 147 3.43 12.96 -8.26
N SER A 148 2.74 13.84 -7.53
CA SER A 148 2.81 15.29 -7.70
C SER A 148 4.20 15.86 -7.44
N GLY A 149 4.92 15.35 -6.42
CA GLY A 149 6.29 15.79 -6.10
C GLY A 149 7.33 15.44 -7.17
N ARG A 150 7.07 14.49 -8.06
CA ARG A 150 7.96 14.15 -9.18
C ARG A 150 7.67 14.97 -10.45
N SER A 151 6.46 15.52 -10.58
CA SER A 151 6.08 16.34 -11.74
C SER A 151 6.73 17.72 -11.74
N THR A 152 7.27 18.20 -10.62
CA THR A 152 7.90 19.52 -10.47
C THR A 152 9.41 19.53 -10.79
N ALA A 153 10.03 18.38 -11.05
CA ALA A 153 11.43 18.28 -11.45
C ALA A 153 11.56 18.24 -12.97
N SER A 154 11.24 19.35 -13.67
CA SER A 154 11.68 19.57 -15.04
C SER A 154 13.17 19.88 -15.04
N PRO A 155 13.99 19.27 -15.93
CA PRO A 155 15.39 19.65 -16.08
C PRO A 155 15.46 21.08 -16.63
N PRO A 156 16.47 21.88 -16.22
CA PRO A 156 16.66 23.20 -16.81
C PRO A 156 16.95 23.05 -18.30
N CYS A 157 16.20 23.78 -19.11
CA CYS A 157 16.45 23.90 -20.54
C CYS A 157 17.81 24.58 -20.71
N GLY A 158 18.82 23.83 -21.16
CA GLY A 158 20.13 24.37 -21.49
C GLY A 158 19.99 25.27 -22.72
N SER A 159 20.18 26.55 -22.51
CA SER A 159 20.35 27.52 -23.61
C SER A 159 21.77 27.37 -24.17
N ASP A 160 21.92 26.61 -25.25
CA ASP A 160 23.13 26.66 -26.07
C ASP A 160 23.18 27.99 -26.82
N SER A 161 23.93 28.94 -26.26
CA SER A 161 24.36 30.13 -26.97
C SER A 161 25.55 29.78 -27.88
N ALA A 162 25.28 29.44 -29.11
CA ALA A 162 26.31 29.32 -30.15
C ALA A 162 26.87 30.71 -30.48
N THR A 163 28.01 31.05 -29.90
CA THR A 163 28.78 32.22 -30.29
C THR A 163 29.52 31.93 -31.59
N ALA A 164 29.00 32.44 -32.68
CA ALA A 164 29.71 32.46 -33.98
C ALA A 164 30.94 33.36 -33.89
N ARG A 165 32.13 32.78 -33.90
CA ARG A 165 33.41 33.54 -34.09
C ARG A 165 33.62 33.78 -35.57
N ARG A 166 33.57 35.06 -35.96
CA ARG A 166 33.93 35.58 -37.25
C ARG A 166 35.47 35.58 -37.43
N ALA A 167 35.99 34.94 -38.46
CA ALA A 167 37.40 34.97 -38.79
C ALA A 167 37.75 36.31 -39.49
N PRO A 168 38.95 36.88 -39.28
CA PRO A 168 39.40 38.08 -39.98
C PRO A 168 39.94 37.74 -41.38
N ALA A 169 39.61 38.56 -42.38
CA ALA A 169 40.18 38.53 -43.70
C ALA A 169 41.59 39.19 -43.66
N THR A 170 42.54 38.51 -44.27
CA THR A 170 43.87 39.07 -44.56
C THR A 170 43.95 39.42 -46.02
N SER A 171 44.43 40.64 -46.30
CA SER A 171 44.84 41.17 -47.58
C SER A 171 46.11 40.50 -48.05
#